data_c256d6707545690093417d7fabe1c74c
#
_entry.id   c256d6707545690093417d7fabe1c74c
#
_cell.length_a   1.000
_cell.length_b   1.000
_cell.length_c   1.000
_cell.angle_alpha   90.00
_cell.angle_beta   90.00
_cell.angle_gamma   90.00
#
_symmetry.space_group_name_H-M   'P 1'
#
loop_
_entity.id
_entity.type
_entity.pdbx_description
1 polymer ?
#
loop_
_entity_poly.entity_id
_entity_poly.type
_entity_poly.pdbx_seq_one_letter_code
_entity_poly.pdbx_strand_id
1 'polypeptide(L)'
;MTEYPEDVAGVGDERIVDSTALVTGSTSGIGRETALALGRLGAHVVVHGRDAEAGRAVVDAIEDAVNEGTAEFVRADFAQPDEVSRLAKRTREAAGDGGLDVLINNAGGYFREARLTDLGVEYTFHVNHLSPYQLTAELLDDLADDARVVTTASEGHRGDPIDLDELTAVDDFSSWRAYQRSKLANVQFAAELGRRLRDRDSAVTSNSFHPGAIPGSGFFRHLPGPLAAAAGGLGRLPFVTTPADGAATAVYLAVADEVADTTGRYFADRREKTPSTEAQDPRAQRRLWEASADLLGVDEPLAAADGSAGSDDAGGAGGSDDGAEATAE
;
A
#
# COMPACT_ATOMS: atom_id res chain seq x y z
N MET A 1 -1.42 -14.03 28.30
CA MET A 1 -2.28 -12.90 27.92
C MET A 1 -2.08 -12.71 26.42
N THR A 2 -3.12 -12.52 25.65
CA THR A 2 -2.99 -12.20 24.22
C THR A 2 -2.55 -10.74 24.17
N GLU A 3 -1.36 -10.45 23.65
CA GLU A 3 -0.91 -9.09 23.42
C GLU A 3 -1.70 -8.51 22.23
N TYR A 4 -2.25 -7.32 22.38
CA TYR A 4 -2.94 -6.63 21.30
C TYR A 4 -1.94 -5.90 20.38
N PRO A 5 -2.26 -5.72 19.07
CA PRO A 5 -1.37 -5.04 18.14
C PRO A 5 -0.92 -3.65 18.59
N GLU A 6 -1.82 -2.87 19.19
CA GLU A 6 -1.53 -1.52 19.71
C GLU A 6 -0.54 -1.56 20.88
N ASP A 7 -0.62 -2.56 21.76
CA ASP A 7 0.32 -2.73 22.86
C ASP A 7 1.72 -3.11 22.32
N VAL A 8 1.76 -4.06 21.37
CA VAL A 8 3.00 -4.46 20.67
C VAL A 8 3.58 -3.29 19.89
N ALA A 9 2.74 -2.43 19.31
CA ALA A 9 3.16 -1.22 18.61
C ALA A 9 3.72 -0.14 19.54
N GLY A 10 3.40 -0.19 20.84
CA GLY A 10 3.78 0.82 21.81
C GLY A 10 2.88 2.05 21.79
N VAL A 11 1.68 1.93 21.21
CA VAL A 11 0.68 3.03 21.09
C VAL A 11 -0.64 2.69 21.78
N GLY A 12 -0.63 1.74 22.72
CA GLY A 12 -1.84 1.29 23.42
C GLY A 12 -2.53 2.37 24.25
N ASP A 13 -1.80 3.40 24.65
CA ASP A 13 -2.34 4.55 25.40
C ASP A 13 -2.78 5.72 24.49
N GLU A 14 -2.50 5.65 23.18
CA GLU A 14 -2.92 6.67 22.23
C GLU A 14 -4.44 6.64 22.02
N ARG A 15 -5.01 7.81 21.72
CA ARG A 15 -6.44 7.97 21.43
C ARG A 15 -6.60 8.75 20.13
N ILE A 16 -7.24 8.10 19.17
CA ILE A 16 -7.54 8.66 17.85
C ILE A 16 -9.07 8.81 17.68
N VAL A 17 -9.70 9.33 18.73
CA VAL A 17 -11.13 9.68 18.73
C VAL A 17 -11.35 10.78 17.68
N ASP A 18 -12.46 10.72 16.96
CA ASP A 18 -12.80 11.59 15.83
C ASP A 18 -12.00 11.34 14.54
N SER A 19 -11.06 10.38 14.53
CA SER A 19 -10.37 9.98 13.31
C SER A 19 -11.14 8.90 12.54
N THR A 20 -11.10 8.98 11.22
CA THR A 20 -11.64 7.94 10.33
C THR A 20 -10.52 7.13 9.69
N ALA A 21 -10.64 5.81 9.74
CA ALA A 21 -9.67 4.88 9.15
C ALA A 21 -10.32 3.92 8.17
N LEU A 22 -9.77 3.77 6.97
CA LEU A 22 -10.12 2.67 6.06
C LEU A 22 -9.07 1.57 6.15
N VAL A 23 -9.49 0.34 6.46
CA VAL A 23 -8.61 -0.83 6.43
C VAL A 23 -9.09 -1.80 5.36
N THR A 24 -8.35 -1.90 4.25
CA THR A 24 -8.74 -2.81 3.17
C THR A 24 -8.37 -4.26 3.49
N GLY A 25 -9.25 -5.22 3.12
CA GLY A 25 -9.04 -6.64 3.44
C GLY A 25 -9.11 -6.96 4.94
N SER A 26 -9.95 -6.25 5.67
CA SER A 26 -10.04 -6.30 7.13
C SER A 26 -11.05 -7.33 7.68
N THR A 27 -11.54 -8.25 6.86
CA THR A 27 -12.41 -9.34 7.32
C THR A 27 -11.65 -10.52 7.94
N SER A 28 -10.32 -10.56 7.83
CA SER A 28 -9.48 -11.64 8.39
C SER A 28 -8.01 -11.23 8.51
N GLY A 29 -7.23 -12.03 9.26
CA GLY A 29 -5.77 -11.92 9.34
C GLY A 29 -5.28 -10.58 9.86
N ILE A 30 -4.23 -10.05 9.25
CA ILE A 30 -3.57 -8.79 9.62
C ILE A 30 -4.55 -7.61 9.56
N GLY A 31 -5.30 -7.51 8.46
CA GLY A 31 -6.26 -6.42 8.27
C GLY A 31 -7.33 -6.41 9.37
N ARG A 32 -7.83 -7.58 9.79
CA ARG A 32 -8.76 -7.69 10.90
C ARG A 32 -8.16 -7.21 12.22
N GLU A 33 -6.96 -7.66 12.55
CA GLU A 33 -6.29 -7.24 13.78
C GLU A 33 -5.94 -5.75 13.75
N THR A 34 -5.58 -5.19 12.59
CA THR A 34 -5.37 -3.75 12.41
C THR A 34 -6.67 -2.97 12.62
N ALA A 35 -7.78 -3.39 11.99
CA ALA A 35 -9.08 -2.73 12.15
C ALA A 35 -9.56 -2.74 13.61
N LEU A 36 -9.44 -3.89 14.29
CA LEU A 36 -9.78 -4.02 15.71
C LEU A 36 -8.90 -3.12 16.59
N ALA A 37 -7.61 -3.01 16.30
CA ALA A 37 -6.70 -2.15 17.06
C ALA A 37 -7.07 -0.68 16.90
N LEU A 38 -7.28 -0.19 15.67
CA LEU A 38 -7.70 1.20 15.43
C LEU A 38 -9.06 1.51 16.08
N GLY A 39 -10.01 0.58 16.03
CA GLY A 39 -11.29 0.71 16.76
C GLY A 39 -11.10 0.79 18.28
N ARG A 40 -10.23 -0.03 18.88
CA ARG A 40 -9.92 0.06 20.32
C ARG A 40 -9.23 1.36 20.71
N LEU A 41 -8.49 1.98 19.80
CA LEU A 41 -7.91 3.32 19.99
C LEU A 41 -8.93 4.45 19.80
N GLY A 42 -10.16 4.15 19.37
CA GLY A 42 -11.28 5.08 19.31
C GLY A 42 -11.67 5.55 17.91
N ALA A 43 -11.01 5.08 16.84
CA ALA A 43 -11.33 5.49 15.48
C ALA A 43 -12.71 5.02 15.01
N HIS A 44 -13.29 5.77 14.05
CA HIS A 44 -14.31 5.23 13.16
C HIS A 44 -13.64 4.40 12.06
N VAL A 45 -13.95 3.10 11.96
CA VAL A 45 -13.27 2.19 11.03
C VAL A 45 -14.17 1.75 9.90
N VAL A 46 -13.80 2.07 8.67
CA VAL A 46 -14.40 1.49 7.47
C VAL A 46 -13.75 0.11 7.22
N VAL A 47 -14.49 -0.93 7.54
CA VAL A 47 -14.10 -2.33 7.36
C VAL A 47 -14.43 -2.75 5.93
N HIS A 48 -13.44 -3.30 5.20
CA HIS A 48 -13.60 -3.70 3.81
C HIS A 48 -13.23 -5.17 3.57
N GLY A 49 -14.01 -5.83 2.71
CA GLY A 49 -13.73 -7.18 2.21
C GLY A 49 -14.85 -7.73 1.36
N ARG A 50 -14.71 -8.99 0.93
CA ARG A 50 -15.71 -9.66 0.08
C ARG A 50 -16.75 -10.45 0.87
N ASP A 51 -16.39 -10.88 2.05
CA ASP A 51 -17.23 -11.70 2.94
C ASP A 51 -18.02 -10.79 3.89
N ALA A 52 -19.32 -10.69 3.64
CA ALA A 52 -20.20 -9.80 4.40
C ALA A 52 -20.49 -10.30 5.81
N GLU A 53 -20.46 -11.62 6.06
CA GLU A 53 -20.65 -12.17 7.40
C GLU A 53 -19.42 -11.88 8.27
N ALA A 54 -18.22 -12.19 7.74
CA ALA A 54 -16.98 -11.88 8.44
C ALA A 54 -16.78 -10.37 8.64
N GLY A 55 -17.23 -9.53 7.68
CA GLY A 55 -17.17 -8.07 7.80
C GLY A 55 -18.03 -7.54 8.94
N ARG A 56 -19.30 -8.00 9.05
CA ARG A 56 -20.18 -7.63 10.16
C ARG A 56 -19.61 -8.07 11.50
N ALA A 57 -19.06 -9.29 11.58
CA ALA A 57 -18.45 -9.76 12.82
C ALA A 57 -17.25 -8.91 13.28
N VAL A 58 -16.56 -8.22 12.36
CA VAL A 58 -15.51 -7.25 12.72
C VAL A 58 -16.12 -5.95 13.23
N VAL A 59 -17.18 -5.46 12.58
CA VAL A 59 -17.93 -4.27 13.03
C VAL A 59 -18.45 -4.51 14.45
N ASP A 60 -19.20 -5.60 14.68
CA ASP A 60 -19.73 -5.95 15.99
C ASP A 60 -18.61 -6.01 17.05
N ALA A 61 -17.44 -6.59 16.71
CA ALA A 61 -16.31 -6.68 17.63
C ALA A 61 -15.64 -5.34 17.95
N ILE A 62 -15.71 -4.35 17.05
CA ILE A 62 -15.24 -2.98 17.30
C ILE A 62 -16.23 -2.26 18.22
N GLU A 63 -17.52 -2.36 17.93
CA GLU A 63 -18.59 -1.68 18.68
C GLU A 63 -18.78 -2.27 20.09
N ASP A 64 -18.52 -3.57 20.28
CA ASP A 64 -18.52 -4.22 21.59
C ASP A 64 -17.28 -3.87 22.45
N ALA A 65 -16.24 -3.29 21.85
CA ALA A 65 -15.06 -2.87 22.58
C ALA A 65 -15.35 -1.60 23.43
N VAL A 66 -14.81 -1.54 24.64
CA VAL A 66 -15.15 -0.54 25.69
C VAL A 66 -14.76 0.91 25.32
N ASN A 67 -14.16 1.17 24.18
CA ASN A 67 -13.40 2.40 23.89
C ASN A 67 -14.01 3.35 22.86
N GLU A 68 -15.32 3.41 22.68
CA GLU A 68 -16.01 4.40 21.82
C GLU A 68 -15.69 4.33 20.32
N GLY A 69 -14.92 3.34 19.85
CA GLY A 69 -14.71 3.09 18.44
C GLY A 69 -16.01 2.69 17.76
N THR A 70 -16.20 3.16 16.54
CA THR A 70 -17.35 2.82 15.69
C THR A 70 -16.87 2.21 14.40
N ALA A 71 -17.75 1.48 13.70
CA ALA A 71 -17.36 0.89 12.44
C ALA A 71 -18.53 0.73 11.46
N GLU A 72 -18.21 0.73 10.17
CA GLU A 72 -19.12 0.27 9.12
C GLU A 72 -18.43 -0.74 8.20
N PHE A 73 -19.21 -1.61 7.55
CA PHE A 73 -18.69 -2.57 6.59
C PHE A 73 -19.07 -2.20 5.16
N VAL A 74 -18.07 -2.13 4.29
CA VAL A 74 -18.24 -1.92 2.85
C VAL A 74 -17.73 -3.14 2.09
N ARG A 75 -18.64 -3.82 1.36
CA ARG A 75 -18.26 -4.94 0.50
C ARG A 75 -17.73 -4.42 -0.83
N ALA A 76 -16.51 -4.85 -1.23
CA ALA A 76 -15.99 -4.62 -2.59
C ALA A 76 -15.05 -5.77 -3.01
N ASP A 77 -15.00 -6.08 -4.30
CA ASP A 77 -14.01 -6.98 -4.90
C ASP A 77 -12.98 -6.13 -5.66
N PHE A 78 -11.74 -6.22 -5.22
CA PHE A 78 -10.62 -5.49 -5.82
C PHE A 78 -10.26 -5.92 -7.26
N ALA A 79 -10.85 -7.00 -7.76
CA ALA A 79 -10.76 -7.33 -9.18
C ALA A 79 -11.73 -6.51 -10.06
N GLN A 80 -12.58 -5.67 -9.46
CA GLN A 80 -13.62 -4.88 -10.12
C GLN A 80 -13.40 -3.38 -9.86
N PRO A 81 -12.92 -2.59 -10.82
CA PRO A 81 -12.64 -1.16 -10.64
C PRO A 81 -13.84 -0.36 -10.14
N ASP A 82 -15.04 -0.64 -10.64
CA ASP A 82 -16.27 0.04 -10.21
C ASP A 82 -16.60 -0.23 -8.73
N GLU A 83 -16.22 -1.40 -8.21
CA GLU A 83 -16.38 -1.70 -6.79
C GLU A 83 -15.35 -0.98 -5.92
N VAL A 84 -14.14 -0.74 -6.45
CA VAL A 84 -13.13 0.10 -5.81
C VAL A 84 -13.61 1.55 -5.73
N SER A 85 -14.14 2.11 -6.82
CA SER A 85 -14.71 3.46 -6.82
C SER A 85 -15.91 3.60 -5.87
N ARG A 86 -16.74 2.56 -5.78
CA ARG A 86 -17.83 2.55 -4.79
C ARG A 86 -17.30 2.53 -3.35
N LEU A 87 -16.21 1.80 -3.07
CA LEU A 87 -15.55 1.82 -1.78
C LEU A 87 -15.01 3.21 -1.46
N ALA A 88 -14.30 3.84 -2.40
CA ALA A 88 -13.78 5.20 -2.23
C ALA A 88 -14.91 6.19 -1.88
N LYS A 89 -16.04 6.14 -2.63
CA LYS A 89 -17.20 6.97 -2.36
C LYS A 89 -17.76 6.75 -0.95
N ARG A 90 -17.91 5.49 -0.51
CA ARG A 90 -18.43 5.18 0.83
C ARG A 90 -17.46 5.64 1.93
N THR A 91 -16.16 5.50 1.71
CA THR A 91 -15.13 5.99 2.63
C THR A 91 -15.18 7.51 2.77
N ARG A 92 -15.34 8.25 1.68
CA ARG A 92 -15.52 9.70 1.68
C ARG A 92 -16.76 10.13 2.48
N GLU A 93 -17.88 9.40 2.30
CA GLU A 93 -19.11 9.66 3.05
C GLU A 93 -18.92 9.41 4.56
N ALA A 94 -18.16 8.39 4.93
CA ALA A 94 -17.85 8.06 6.31
C ALA A 94 -16.89 9.07 6.97
N ALA A 95 -15.89 9.54 6.23
CA ALA A 95 -14.90 10.51 6.70
C ALA A 95 -15.50 11.93 6.86
N GLY A 96 -16.53 12.26 6.08
CA GLY A 96 -17.20 13.56 6.16
C GLY A 96 -16.23 14.74 5.89
N ASP A 97 -16.52 15.87 6.50
CA ASP A 97 -15.75 17.11 6.31
C ASP A 97 -14.34 17.05 6.97
N GLY A 98 -14.09 16.10 7.87
CA GLY A 98 -12.79 15.94 8.53
C GLY A 98 -11.71 15.30 7.65
N GLY A 99 -12.14 14.60 6.60
CA GLY A 99 -11.26 13.81 5.75
C GLY A 99 -10.90 12.44 6.33
N LEU A 100 -10.22 11.63 5.54
CA LEU A 100 -9.74 10.31 5.92
C LEU A 100 -8.35 10.41 6.56
N ASP A 101 -8.23 10.09 7.84
CA ASP A 101 -6.97 10.19 8.59
C ASP A 101 -6.02 9.03 8.32
N VAL A 102 -6.56 7.81 8.13
CA VAL A 102 -5.73 6.61 7.95
C VAL A 102 -6.26 5.75 6.81
N LEU A 103 -5.40 5.51 5.82
CA LEU A 103 -5.64 4.55 4.74
C LEU A 103 -4.68 3.36 4.85
N ILE A 104 -5.19 2.18 5.20
CA ILE A 104 -4.41 0.94 5.22
C ILE A 104 -4.70 0.13 3.96
N ASN A 105 -3.82 0.20 2.98
CA ASN A 105 -3.79 -0.64 1.80
C ASN A 105 -3.25 -2.03 2.17
N ASN A 106 -4.12 -2.89 2.73
CA ASN A 106 -3.73 -4.22 3.20
C ASN A 106 -4.32 -5.35 2.35
N ALA A 107 -5.45 -5.12 1.65
CA ALA A 107 -6.06 -6.14 0.81
C ALA A 107 -5.06 -6.70 -0.21
N GLY A 108 -5.08 -8.02 -0.38
CA GLY A 108 -4.22 -8.71 -1.31
C GLY A 108 -4.02 -10.18 -0.93
N GLY A 109 -3.33 -10.92 -1.80
CA GLY A 109 -3.12 -12.34 -1.58
C GLY A 109 -2.10 -12.94 -2.53
N TYR A 110 -1.88 -14.24 -2.34
CA TYR A 110 -1.11 -15.09 -3.23
C TYR A 110 -2.08 -15.93 -4.08
N PHE A 111 -2.15 -15.60 -5.37
CA PHE A 111 -3.07 -16.26 -6.30
C PHE A 111 -2.30 -17.22 -7.21
N ARG A 112 -2.90 -18.37 -7.52
CA ARG A 112 -2.26 -19.44 -8.29
C ARG A 112 -2.78 -19.56 -9.72
N GLU A 113 -3.85 -18.88 -10.02
CA GLU A 113 -4.51 -18.98 -11.32
C GLU A 113 -3.87 -17.99 -12.29
N ALA A 114 -3.43 -18.51 -13.44
CA ALA A 114 -3.02 -17.70 -14.58
C ALA A 114 -4.28 -17.10 -15.23
N ARG A 115 -4.59 -15.86 -14.93
CA ARG A 115 -5.75 -15.16 -15.53
C ARG A 115 -5.53 -13.66 -15.60
N LEU A 116 -6.16 -13.05 -16.57
CA LEU A 116 -6.30 -11.60 -16.68
C LEU A 116 -7.64 -11.16 -16.05
N THR A 117 -7.69 -9.93 -15.60
CA THR A 117 -8.93 -9.24 -15.20
C THR A 117 -9.63 -8.63 -16.43
N ASP A 118 -10.78 -8.02 -16.24
CA ASP A 118 -11.50 -7.32 -17.31
C ASP A 118 -10.73 -6.13 -17.90
N LEU A 119 -9.76 -5.59 -17.17
CA LEU A 119 -8.79 -4.61 -17.67
C LEU A 119 -7.67 -5.22 -18.52
N GLY A 120 -7.66 -6.54 -18.72
CA GLY A 120 -6.56 -7.21 -19.42
C GLY A 120 -5.25 -7.28 -18.62
N VAL A 121 -5.29 -7.11 -17.30
CA VAL A 121 -4.12 -7.12 -16.42
C VAL A 121 -4.06 -8.40 -15.61
N GLU A 122 -2.84 -8.90 -15.34
CA GLU A 122 -2.62 -10.08 -14.50
C GLU A 122 -3.27 -9.90 -13.12
N TYR A 123 -4.05 -10.90 -12.72
CA TYR A 123 -4.97 -10.82 -11.58
C TYR A 123 -4.28 -10.46 -10.25
N THR A 124 -3.11 -11.04 -9.97
CA THR A 124 -2.37 -10.76 -8.73
C THR A 124 -1.89 -9.31 -8.68
N PHE A 125 -1.39 -8.82 -9.81
CA PHE A 125 -0.94 -7.44 -9.91
C PHE A 125 -2.10 -6.46 -9.78
N HIS A 126 -3.21 -6.74 -10.45
CA HIS A 126 -4.41 -5.91 -10.35
C HIS A 126 -4.89 -5.81 -8.89
N VAL A 127 -5.16 -6.95 -8.23
CA VAL A 127 -5.73 -6.97 -6.88
C VAL A 127 -4.77 -6.42 -5.83
N ASN A 128 -3.47 -6.75 -5.93
CA ASN A 128 -2.49 -6.40 -4.89
C ASN A 128 -1.92 -4.98 -5.04
N HIS A 129 -1.95 -4.41 -6.26
CA HIS A 129 -1.31 -3.13 -6.56
C HIS A 129 -2.23 -2.12 -7.25
N LEU A 130 -2.84 -2.46 -8.42
CA LEU A 130 -3.62 -1.47 -9.15
C LEU A 130 -4.86 -1.00 -8.39
N SER A 131 -5.55 -1.90 -7.68
CA SER A 131 -6.72 -1.51 -6.90
C SER A 131 -6.38 -0.63 -5.69
N PRO A 132 -5.31 -0.92 -4.89
CA PRO A 132 -4.79 0.04 -3.93
C PRO A 132 -4.36 1.38 -4.54
N TYR A 133 -3.73 1.37 -5.72
CA TYR A 133 -3.37 2.59 -6.45
C TYR A 133 -4.62 3.40 -6.81
N GLN A 134 -5.61 2.77 -7.45
CA GLN A 134 -6.89 3.41 -7.82
C GLN A 134 -7.58 3.99 -6.58
N LEU A 135 -7.75 3.18 -5.54
CA LEU A 135 -8.41 3.60 -4.29
C LEU A 135 -7.71 4.81 -3.68
N THR A 136 -6.39 4.78 -3.61
CA THR A 136 -5.61 5.91 -3.07
C THR A 136 -5.77 7.13 -3.95
N ALA A 137 -5.68 6.99 -5.28
CA ALA A 137 -5.85 8.09 -6.22
C ALA A 137 -7.22 8.78 -6.09
N GLU A 138 -8.29 7.98 -5.93
CA GLU A 138 -9.66 8.49 -5.79
C GLU A 138 -9.93 9.15 -4.42
N LEU A 139 -9.09 8.89 -3.41
CA LEU A 139 -9.23 9.43 -2.06
C LEU A 139 -8.24 10.57 -1.76
N LEU A 140 -7.32 10.92 -2.66
CA LEU A 140 -6.26 11.91 -2.38
C LEU A 140 -6.81 13.26 -1.91
N ASP A 141 -7.88 13.73 -2.53
CA ASP A 141 -8.50 15.03 -2.21
C ASP A 141 -9.40 14.96 -0.95
N ASP A 142 -9.63 13.76 -0.44
CA ASP A 142 -10.46 13.50 0.74
C ASP A 142 -9.62 13.04 1.94
N LEU A 143 -8.29 13.05 1.83
CA LEU A 143 -7.40 12.79 2.95
C LEU A 143 -7.37 13.99 3.90
N ALA A 144 -7.31 13.72 5.21
CA ALA A 144 -7.01 14.74 6.20
C ALA A 144 -5.61 15.35 5.96
N ASP A 145 -5.37 16.56 6.45
CA ASP A 145 -4.14 17.32 6.17
C ASP A 145 -2.85 16.56 6.53
N ASP A 146 -2.86 15.74 7.58
CA ASP A 146 -1.76 14.94 8.11
C ASP A 146 -2.01 13.42 8.01
N ALA A 147 -2.86 13.01 7.08
CA ALA A 147 -3.27 11.63 6.89
C ALA A 147 -2.08 10.67 6.67
N ARG A 148 -2.30 9.41 7.01
CA ARG A 148 -1.29 8.36 6.90
C ARG A 148 -1.74 7.25 5.95
N VAL A 149 -1.01 7.10 4.84
CA VAL A 149 -1.22 6.00 3.88
C VAL A 149 -0.21 4.90 4.15
N VAL A 150 -0.68 3.73 4.54
CA VAL A 150 0.15 2.58 4.92
C VAL A 150 -0.11 1.41 3.98
N THR A 151 0.92 0.94 3.28
CA THR A 151 0.77 -0.09 2.25
C THR A 151 1.47 -1.39 2.64
N THR A 152 0.70 -2.49 2.63
CA THR A 152 1.22 -3.82 2.95
C THR A 152 2.05 -4.38 1.79
N ALA A 153 3.34 -4.50 2.01
CA ALA A 153 4.32 -5.16 1.15
C ALA A 153 4.66 -6.58 1.66
N SER A 154 5.85 -7.08 1.37
CA SER A 154 6.38 -8.37 1.81
C SER A 154 7.90 -8.40 1.61
N GLU A 155 8.63 -9.28 2.30
CA GLU A 155 9.99 -9.65 1.92
C GLU A 155 10.08 -10.23 0.49
N GLY A 156 8.94 -10.71 -0.04
CA GLY A 156 8.83 -11.10 -1.44
C GLY A 156 9.12 -9.98 -2.45
N HIS A 157 9.16 -8.71 -2.05
CA HIS A 157 9.54 -7.59 -2.92
C HIS A 157 10.99 -7.67 -3.42
N ARG A 158 11.83 -8.54 -2.84
CA ARG A 158 13.23 -8.75 -3.25
C ARG A 158 13.34 -9.74 -4.42
N GLY A 159 12.54 -9.50 -5.44
CA GLY A 159 12.54 -10.26 -6.69
C GLY A 159 13.21 -9.48 -7.82
N ASP A 160 12.97 -9.94 -9.05
CA ASP A 160 13.43 -9.27 -10.26
C ASP A 160 12.72 -7.92 -10.47
N PRO A 161 13.32 -6.98 -11.25
CA PRO A 161 12.67 -5.76 -11.67
C PRO A 161 11.31 -6.03 -12.32
N ILE A 162 10.39 -5.07 -12.21
CA ILE A 162 9.06 -5.18 -12.83
C ILE A 162 9.21 -5.02 -14.35
N ASP A 163 8.87 -6.08 -15.09
CA ASP A 163 8.65 -5.99 -16.53
C ASP A 163 7.19 -5.62 -16.77
N LEU A 164 6.97 -4.44 -17.34
CA LEU A 164 5.62 -3.90 -17.58
C LEU A 164 4.88 -4.69 -18.68
N ASP A 165 5.60 -5.27 -19.63
CA ASP A 165 5.00 -6.09 -20.72
C ASP A 165 4.40 -7.39 -20.16
N GLU A 166 4.96 -7.94 -19.09
CA GLU A 166 4.42 -9.12 -18.40
C GLU A 166 3.14 -8.85 -17.59
N LEU A 167 2.73 -7.61 -17.45
CA LEU A 167 1.51 -7.28 -16.67
C LEU A 167 0.21 -7.59 -17.43
N THR A 168 0.29 -7.71 -18.76
CA THR A 168 -0.87 -7.95 -19.62
C THR A 168 -0.84 -9.33 -20.29
N ALA A 169 0.04 -10.22 -19.83
CA ALA A 169 0.21 -11.58 -20.35
C ALA A 169 0.23 -12.63 -19.24
N VAL A 170 -0.19 -13.85 -19.54
CA VAL A 170 -0.18 -14.98 -18.60
C VAL A 170 0.38 -16.27 -19.20
N ASP A 171 1.01 -16.21 -20.38
CA ASP A 171 1.52 -17.41 -21.11
C ASP A 171 2.63 -18.13 -20.33
N ASP A 172 3.54 -17.38 -19.69
CA ASP A 172 4.62 -17.91 -18.84
C ASP A 172 4.37 -17.61 -17.35
N PHE A 173 3.12 -17.73 -16.92
CA PHE A 173 2.72 -17.36 -15.57
C PHE A 173 3.44 -18.16 -14.50
N SER A 174 3.94 -17.44 -13.50
CA SER A 174 4.43 -17.99 -12.25
C SER A 174 3.78 -17.23 -11.09
N SER A 175 2.98 -17.92 -10.29
CA SER A 175 2.31 -17.32 -9.12
C SER A 175 3.28 -16.67 -8.13
N TRP A 176 4.52 -17.23 -8.02
CA TRP A 176 5.54 -16.63 -7.17
C TRP A 176 6.09 -15.33 -7.76
N ARG A 177 6.44 -15.31 -9.06
CA ARG A 177 6.89 -14.07 -9.71
C ARG A 177 5.81 -13.00 -9.73
N ALA A 178 4.54 -13.37 -10.01
CA ALA A 178 3.41 -12.45 -9.96
C ALA A 178 3.24 -11.81 -8.57
N TYR A 179 3.35 -12.61 -7.52
CA TYR A 179 3.32 -12.11 -6.14
C TYR A 179 4.51 -11.21 -5.83
N GLN A 180 5.75 -11.63 -6.14
CA GLN A 180 6.95 -10.82 -5.92
C GLN A 180 6.83 -9.46 -6.61
N ARG A 181 6.45 -9.44 -7.88
CA ARG A 181 6.22 -8.24 -8.68
C ARG A 181 5.18 -7.32 -8.03
N SER A 182 4.05 -7.85 -7.60
CA SER A 182 3.02 -7.05 -6.92
C SER A 182 3.51 -6.44 -5.61
N LYS A 183 4.39 -7.14 -4.86
CA LYS A 183 4.93 -6.64 -3.59
C LYS A 183 6.07 -5.66 -3.78
N LEU A 184 6.85 -5.79 -4.85
CA LEU A 184 7.81 -4.77 -5.28
C LEU A 184 7.07 -3.49 -5.70
N ALA A 185 5.99 -3.63 -6.48
CA ALA A 185 5.15 -2.51 -6.88
C ALA A 185 4.60 -1.74 -5.67
N ASN A 186 4.20 -2.43 -4.60
CA ASN A 186 3.69 -1.78 -3.39
C ASN A 186 4.76 -0.96 -2.65
N VAL A 187 6.02 -1.41 -2.62
CA VAL A 187 7.12 -0.63 -2.05
C VAL A 187 7.43 0.60 -2.91
N GLN A 188 7.49 0.42 -4.23
CA GLN A 188 7.72 1.51 -5.18
C GLN A 188 6.59 2.54 -5.14
N PHE A 189 5.33 2.09 -5.09
CA PHE A 189 4.15 2.95 -4.97
C PHE A 189 4.22 3.84 -3.73
N ALA A 190 4.46 3.26 -2.55
CA ALA A 190 4.51 4.03 -1.31
C ALA A 190 5.66 5.06 -1.33
N ALA A 191 6.81 4.71 -1.90
CA ALA A 191 7.95 5.62 -2.04
C ALA A 191 7.65 6.78 -3.01
N GLU A 192 7.04 6.48 -4.16
CA GLU A 192 6.68 7.48 -5.16
C GLU A 192 5.57 8.40 -4.67
N LEU A 193 4.52 7.86 -4.03
CA LEU A 193 3.47 8.66 -3.43
C LEU A 193 4.05 9.63 -2.37
N GLY A 194 4.88 9.12 -1.45
CA GLY A 194 5.52 9.95 -0.44
C GLY A 194 6.43 11.03 -1.03
N ARG A 195 7.09 10.77 -2.17
CA ARG A 195 7.87 11.78 -2.89
C ARG A 195 6.97 12.86 -3.50
N ARG A 196 5.89 12.47 -4.19
CA ARG A 196 4.94 13.40 -4.84
C ARG A 196 4.20 14.28 -3.86
N LEU A 197 3.88 13.75 -2.69
CA LEU A 197 3.26 14.51 -1.59
C LEU A 197 4.23 15.55 -1.03
N ARG A 198 5.49 15.17 -0.75
CA ARG A 198 6.54 16.13 -0.32
C ARG A 198 6.80 17.23 -1.33
N ASP A 199 6.82 16.90 -2.64
CA ASP A 199 7.03 17.88 -3.71
C ASP A 199 5.88 18.93 -3.78
N ARG A 200 4.80 18.71 -3.02
CA ARG A 200 3.62 19.61 -2.87
C ARG A 200 3.48 20.21 -1.47
N ASP A 201 4.51 20.06 -0.64
CA ASP A 201 4.51 20.51 0.76
C ASP A 201 3.34 19.92 1.59
N SER A 202 2.84 18.73 1.20
CA SER A 202 1.79 18.01 1.95
C SER A 202 2.37 17.36 3.20
N ALA A 203 1.66 17.43 4.31
CA ALA A 203 1.98 16.70 5.53
C ALA A 203 1.49 15.24 5.51
N VAL A 204 0.69 14.86 4.53
CA VAL A 204 0.28 13.45 4.33
C VAL A 204 1.50 12.56 4.12
N THR A 205 1.55 11.45 4.82
CA THR A 205 2.65 10.49 4.71
C THR A 205 2.24 9.20 3.99
N SER A 206 3.19 8.56 3.31
CA SER A 206 2.99 7.28 2.64
C SER A 206 4.17 6.35 2.91
N ASN A 207 3.90 5.23 3.58
CA ASN A 207 4.93 4.24 3.91
C ASN A 207 4.46 2.83 3.57
N SER A 208 5.42 1.94 3.33
CA SER A 208 5.16 0.51 3.14
C SER A 208 5.74 -0.32 4.27
N PHE A 209 5.15 -1.49 4.52
CA PHE A 209 5.66 -2.39 5.54
C PHE A 209 5.55 -3.86 5.17
N HIS A 210 6.35 -4.68 5.80
CA HIS A 210 6.30 -6.14 5.78
C HIS A 210 5.86 -6.67 7.15
N PRO A 211 4.79 -7.48 7.19
CA PRO A 211 4.17 -7.91 8.45
C PRO A 211 4.86 -9.12 9.13
N GLY A 212 6.02 -9.55 8.62
CA GLY A 212 6.63 -10.80 9.08
C GLY A 212 6.09 -12.05 8.37
N ALA A 213 6.61 -13.21 8.73
CA ALA A 213 6.14 -14.49 8.23
C ALA A 213 5.02 -15.02 9.14
N ILE A 214 3.78 -14.91 8.70
CA ILE A 214 2.60 -15.29 9.47
C ILE A 214 2.08 -16.65 8.95
N PRO A 215 2.29 -17.76 9.66
CA PRO A 215 1.68 -19.04 9.36
C PRO A 215 0.16 -18.93 9.49
N GLY A 216 -0.57 -19.43 8.48
CA GLY A 216 -2.05 -19.30 8.44
C GLY A 216 -2.55 -18.05 7.73
N SER A 217 -1.67 -17.13 7.30
CA SER A 217 -2.05 -16.09 6.33
C SER A 217 -2.51 -16.73 5.01
N GLY A 218 -3.22 -15.97 4.18
CA GLY A 218 -3.67 -16.43 2.86
C GLY A 218 -2.56 -17.04 2.01
N PHE A 219 -1.31 -16.66 2.26
CA PHE A 219 -0.12 -17.20 1.63
C PHE A 219 0.11 -18.69 1.97
N PHE A 220 -0.05 -19.08 3.23
CA PHE A 220 0.16 -20.47 3.69
C PHE A 220 -1.08 -21.35 3.56
N ARG A 221 -2.26 -20.78 3.32
CA ARG A 221 -3.55 -21.51 3.21
C ARG A 221 -3.56 -22.52 2.06
N HIS A 222 -2.66 -22.38 1.10
CA HIS A 222 -2.56 -23.24 -0.08
C HIS A 222 -1.36 -24.20 -0.06
N LEU A 223 -0.67 -24.35 1.07
CA LEU A 223 0.36 -25.37 1.21
C LEU A 223 -0.27 -26.77 1.23
N PRO A 224 0.38 -27.80 0.64
CA PRO A 224 -0.07 -29.18 0.76
C PRO A 224 -0.26 -29.57 2.24
N GLY A 225 -1.31 -30.36 2.52
CA GLY A 225 -1.79 -30.71 3.87
C GLY A 225 -0.73 -30.99 4.95
N PRO A 226 0.33 -31.79 4.70
CA PRO A 226 1.38 -32.04 5.70
C PRO A 226 2.20 -30.76 6.04
N LEU A 227 2.42 -29.88 5.07
CA LEU A 227 3.14 -28.61 5.24
C LEU A 227 2.25 -27.55 5.90
N ALA A 228 0.96 -27.53 5.59
CA ALA A 228 -0.01 -26.66 6.26
C ALA A 228 -0.20 -27.06 7.74
N ALA A 229 -0.23 -28.36 8.04
CA ALA A 229 -0.30 -28.87 9.41
C ALA A 229 0.99 -28.57 10.20
N ALA A 230 2.16 -28.69 9.55
CA ALA A 230 3.43 -28.28 10.14
C ALA A 230 3.47 -26.77 10.40
N ALA A 231 3.00 -25.94 9.47
CA ALA A 231 2.89 -24.49 9.64
C ALA A 231 1.91 -24.11 10.77
N GLY A 232 0.79 -24.82 10.90
CA GLY A 232 -0.17 -24.63 12.01
C GLY A 232 0.41 -25.04 13.38
N GLY A 233 1.30 -26.04 13.42
CA GLY A 233 2.03 -26.45 14.63
C GLY A 233 3.20 -25.53 15.01
N LEU A 234 3.76 -24.81 14.02
CA LEU A 234 4.85 -23.84 14.19
C LEU A 234 4.41 -22.56 14.91
N GLY A 235 3.10 -22.25 14.99
CA GLY A 235 2.56 -21.07 15.69
C GLY A 235 2.86 -20.98 17.19
N ARG A 236 3.59 -21.94 17.74
CA ARG A 236 4.10 -21.94 19.12
C ARG A 236 5.61 -21.79 19.22
N LEU A 237 6.31 -21.63 18.12
CA LEU A 237 7.75 -21.40 18.13
C LEU A 237 8.02 -19.88 18.27
N PRO A 238 9.06 -19.49 19.02
CA PRO A 238 9.36 -18.08 19.35
C PRO A 238 9.80 -17.22 18.15
N PHE A 239 9.76 -17.77 16.93
CA PHE A 239 10.14 -17.08 15.69
C PHE A 239 8.97 -16.94 14.69
N VAL A 240 7.76 -17.27 15.12
CA VAL A 240 6.57 -17.24 14.27
C VAL A 240 5.73 -16.03 14.64
N THR A 241 5.61 -15.10 13.71
CA THR A 241 4.82 -13.88 13.84
C THR A 241 3.32 -14.22 13.88
N THR A 242 2.60 -13.78 14.89
CA THR A 242 1.13 -13.86 14.96
C THR A 242 0.49 -12.81 14.06
N PRO A 243 -0.81 -12.92 13.70
CA PRO A 243 -1.52 -11.83 13.02
C PRO A 243 -1.49 -10.52 13.82
N ALA A 244 -1.49 -10.57 15.15
CA ALA A 244 -1.37 -9.41 16.02
C ALA A 244 0.01 -8.74 15.88
N ASP A 245 1.10 -9.53 15.92
CA ASP A 245 2.45 -9.01 15.70
C ASP A 245 2.59 -8.38 14.29
N GLY A 246 1.98 -9.04 13.28
CA GLY A 246 1.98 -8.53 11.90
C GLY A 246 1.21 -7.23 11.75
N ALA A 247 0.12 -7.05 12.49
CA ALA A 247 -0.67 -5.84 12.52
C ALA A 247 0.03 -4.69 13.27
N ALA A 248 0.87 -4.99 14.26
CA ALA A 248 1.54 -3.99 15.09
C ALA A 248 2.35 -2.98 14.27
N THR A 249 3.00 -3.39 13.16
CA THR A 249 3.73 -2.44 12.30
C THR A 249 2.78 -1.53 11.53
N ALA A 250 1.61 -2.04 11.08
CA ALA A 250 0.59 -1.22 10.43
C ALA A 250 0.01 -0.19 11.40
N VAL A 251 -0.32 -0.61 12.62
CA VAL A 251 -0.84 0.26 13.70
C VAL A 251 0.20 1.31 14.10
N TYR A 252 1.47 0.92 14.27
CA TYR A 252 2.56 1.85 14.53
C TYR A 252 2.67 2.95 13.46
N LEU A 253 2.65 2.57 12.18
CA LEU A 253 2.72 3.53 11.08
C LEU A 253 1.45 4.41 10.98
N ALA A 254 0.31 3.90 11.41
CA ALA A 254 -0.95 4.62 11.39
C ALA A 254 -1.06 5.66 12.52
N VAL A 255 -0.44 5.43 13.69
CA VAL A 255 -0.79 6.17 14.92
C VAL A 255 0.43 6.81 15.60
N ALA A 256 1.62 6.15 15.58
CA ALA A 256 2.75 6.59 16.39
C ALA A 256 3.28 7.98 15.99
N ASP A 257 3.51 8.84 16.99
CA ASP A 257 4.06 10.19 16.81
C ASP A 257 5.51 10.17 16.26
N GLU A 258 6.29 9.15 16.61
CA GLU A 258 7.69 9.04 16.18
C GLU A 258 7.85 8.93 14.65
N VAL A 259 6.79 8.58 13.94
CA VAL A 259 6.79 8.43 12.48
C VAL A 259 5.82 9.39 11.78
N ALA A 260 5.30 10.40 12.50
CA ALA A 260 4.33 11.35 11.96
C ALA A 260 4.82 12.02 10.67
N ASP A 261 6.08 12.42 10.63
CA ASP A 261 6.71 13.10 9.48
C ASP A 261 7.50 12.15 8.56
N THR A 262 7.42 10.83 8.82
CA THR A 262 8.18 9.84 8.04
C THR A 262 7.40 9.43 6.81
N THR A 263 7.95 9.62 5.62
CA THR A 263 7.28 9.28 4.36
C THR A 263 8.23 8.69 3.32
N GLY A 264 7.72 7.81 2.46
CA GLY A 264 8.46 7.12 1.41
C GLY A 264 9.37 5.99 1.92
N ARG A 265 9.10 5.45 3.12
CA ARG A 265 9.96 4.47 3.78
C ARG A 265 9.35 3.07 3.81
N TYR A 266 10.23 2.09 3.99
CA TYR A 266 9.87 0.68 4.15
C TYR A 266 10.18 0.22 5.57
N PHE A 267 9.23 -0.47 6.20
CA PHE A 267 9.32 -0.90 7.60
C PHE A 267 9.16 -2.40 7.76
N ALA A 268 9.81 -2.95 8.77
CA ALA A 268 9.55 -4.28 9.34
C ALA A 268 9.79 -4.22 10.84
N ASP A 269 8.97 -4.92 11.62
CA ASP A 269 9.05 -4.91 13.09
C ASP A 269 9.11 -3.50 13.68
N ARG A 270 8.28 -2.57 13.16
CA ARG A 270 8.21 -1.16 13.59
C ARG A 270 9.52 -0.37 13.44
N ARG A 271 10.39 -0.81 12.55
CA ARG A 271 11.69 -0.18 12.27
C ARG A 271 11.86 0.05 10.80
N GLU A 272 12.40 1.19 10.44
CA GLU A 272 12.82 1.44 9.07
C GLU A 272 13.86 0.39 8.62
N LYS A 273 13.68 -0.12 7.43
CA LYS A 273 14.56 -1.10 6.77
C LYS A 273 14.90 -0.62 5.36
N THR A 274 16.06 -1.03 4.90
CA THR A 274 16.44 -0.81 3.50
C THR A 274 15.71 -1.81 2.62
N PRO A 275 14.85 -1.39 1.67
CA PRO A 275 14.23 -2.28 0.70
C PRO A 275 15.23 -2.79 -0.33
N SER A 276 14.79 -3.55 -1.34
CA SER A 276 15.67 -4.00 -2.44
C SER A 276 16.18 -2.82 -3.27
N THR A 277 17.24 -3.03 -4.03
CA THR A 277 17.81 -2.02 -4.93
C THR A 277 16.78 -1.56 -5.97
N GLU A 278 16.00 -2.51 -6.51
CA GLU A 278 14.94 -2.30 -7.48
C GLU A 278 13.82 -1.43 -6.92
N ALA A 279 13.51 -1.61 -5.63
CA ALA A 279 12.51 -0.79 -4.94
C ALA A 279 12.97 0.66 -4.72
N GLN A 280 14.28 0.89 -4.65
CA GLN A 280 14.89 2.21 -4.42
C GLN A 280 15.15 3.02 -5.69
N ASP A 281 14.97 2.44 -6.89
CA ASP A 281 15.18 3.16 -8.17
C ASP A 281 14.06 4.18 -8.44
N PRO A 282 14.33 5.50 -8.36
CA PRO A 282 13.31 6.52 -8.58
C PRO A 282 12.75 6.55 -10.01
N ARG A 283 13.52 6.03 -10.98
CA ARG A 283 13.04 5.93 -12.38
C ARG A 283 12.04 4.80 -12.51
N ALA A 284 12.31 3.65 -11.87
CA ALA A 284 11.36 2.54 -11.83
C ALA A 284 10.08 2.92 -11.09
N GLN A 285 10.19 3.64 -9.97
CA GLN A 285 9.03 4.15 -9.21
C GLN A 285 8.13 5.03 -10.08
N ARG A 286 8.69 6.00 -10.81
CA ARG A 286 7.94 6.88 -11.73
C ARG A 286 7.29 6.09 -12.88
N ARG A 287 8.06 5.23 -13.56
CA ARG A 287 7.51 4.41 -14.65
C ARG A 287 6.36 3.52 -14.20
N LEU A 288 6.45 2.94 -13.00
CA LEU A 288 5.37 2.15 -12.43
C LEU A 288 4.14 3.01 -12.14
N TRP A 289 4.33 4.20 -11.60
CA TRP A 289 3.24 5.14 -11.29
C TRP A 289 2.47 5.53 -12.55
N GLU A 290 3.17 5.94 -13.60
CA GLU A 290 2.62 6.28 -14.91
C GLU A 290 1.90 5.07 -15.55
N ALA A 291 2.57 3.92 -15.60
CA ALA A 291 1.98 2.68 -16.15
C ALA A 291 0.73 2.23 -15.37
N SER A 292 0.66 2.46 -14.06
CA SER A 292 -0.52 2.14 -13.25
C SER A 292 -1.72 3.01 -13.64
N ALA A 293 -1.52 4.30 -13.89
CA ALA A 293 -2.56 5.20 -14.40
C ALA A 293 -3.02 4.77 -15.78
N ASP A 294 -2.09 4.47 -16.70
CA ASP A 294 -2.37 4.02 -18.06
C ASP A 294 -3.18 2.71 -18.07
N LEU A 295 -2.80 1.71 -17.25
CA LEU A 295 -3.50 0.42 -17.15
C LEU A 295 -4.93 0.57 -16.60
N LEU A 296 -5.17 1.57 -15.76
CA LEU A 296 -6.49 1.90 -15.24
C LEU A 296 -7.29 2.80 -16.18
N GLY A 297 -6.65 3.43 -17.17
CA GLY A 297 -7.27 4.40 -18.05
C GLY A 297 -7.71 5.68 -17.35
N VAL A 298 -6.95 6.12 -16.32
CA VAL A 298 -7.21 7.33 -15.53
C VAL A 298 -6.08 8.35 -15.73
N ASP A 299 -6.37 9.61 -15.43
CA ASP A 299 -5.34 10.65 -15.39
C ASP A 299 -4.32 10.32 -14.29
N GLU A 300 -3.06 10.66 -14.52
CA GLU A 300 -1.98 10.44 -13.57
C GLU A 300 -2.22 11.28 -12.28
N PRO A 301 -2.42 10.63 -11.12
CA PRO A 301 -2.64 11.37 -9.88
C PRO A 301 -1.36 12.12 -9.48
N LEU A 302 -1.51 13.30 -8.92
CA LEU A 302 -0.37 14.12 -8.53
C LEU A 302 0.67 14.27 -9.66
N ALA A 303 0.22 14.42 -10.91
CA ALA A 303 1.09 14.75 -12.04
C ALA A 303 1.90 16.02 -11.77
N ALA A 304 3.12 16.13 -12.31
CA ALA A 304 3.87 17.38 -12.20
C ALA A 304 3.05 18.53 -12.83
N ALA A 305 2.98 19.68 -12.16
CA ALA A 305 2.34 20.84 -12.77
C ALA A 305 3.08 21.16 -14.09
N ASP A 306 2.34 21.32 -15.18
CA ASP A 306 2.87 21.72 -16.47
C ASP A 306 3.67 23.04 -16.31
N GLY A 307 5.00 22.96 -16.25
CA GLY A 307 5.84 24.14 -16.03
C GLY A 307 7.31 23.89 -15.72
N SER A 308 7.75 22.67 -15.45
CA SER A 308 9.18 22.35 -15.21
C SER A 308 9.77 21.36 -16.23
N ALA A 309 9.41 21.50 -17.51
CA ALA A 309 10.27 20.98 -18.58
C ALA A 309 11.54 21.83 -18.55
N GLY A 310 12.56 21.34 -17.79
CA GLY A 310 13.90 21.95 -17.80
C GLY A 310 14.40 22.03 -19.23
N SER A 311 14.54 23.25 -19.70
CA SER A 311 15.26 23.56 -20.91
C SER A 311 16.75 23.22 -20.71
N ASP A 312 17.09 21.96 -20.93
CA ASP A 312 18.44 21.60 -21.29
C ASP A 312 18.67 22.02 -22.74
N ASP A 313 18.72 23.35 -22.94
CA ASP A 313 19.14 23.93 -24.20
C ASP A 313 20.67 23.82 -24.30
N ALA A 314 21.07 22.96 -25.19
CA ALA A 314 22.45 22.80 -25.63
C ALA A 314 22.96 24.12 -26.19
N GLY A 315 23.81 24.80 -25.43
CA GLY A 315 24.58 25.95 -25.90
C GLY A 315 25.43 25.56 -27.10
N GLY A 316 24.93 25.85 -28.29
CA GLY A 316 25.67 25.76 -29.54
C GLY A 316 26.84 26.72 -29.55
N ALA A 317 28.03 26.20 -29.62
CA ALA A 317 29.22 26.95 -29.89
C ALA A 317 29.15 27.53 -31.31
N GLY A 318 28.88 28.81 -31.43
CA GLY A 318 29.13 29.56 -32.64
C GLY A 318 30.59 29.87 -32.79
N GLY A 319 31.31 29.21 -33.68
CA GLY A 319 32.62 29.61 -34.14
C GLY A 319 32.45 30.79 -35.11
N SER A 320 32.99 31.93 -34.77
CA SER A 320 33.24 32.98 -35.72
C SER A 320 34.65 32.85 -36.30
N ASP A 321 34.66 32.55 -37.57
CA ASP A 321 35.77 32.73 -38.52
C ASP A 321 35.98 34.24 -38.71
N ASP A 322 37.18 34.74 -38.54
CA ASP A 322 37.64 36.01 -39.13
C ASP A 322 39.12 35.86 -39.50
N GLY A 323 39.31 35.98 -40.81
CA GLY A 323 40.60 35.93 -41.45
C GLY A 323 41.41 37.20 -41.23
N ALA A 324 42.70 37.05 -41.42
CA ALA A 324 43.58 38.13 -41.88
C ALA A 324 44.77 37.57 -42.62
N GLU A 325 44.90 38.00 -43.86
CA GLU A 325 46.08 37.98 -44.71
C GLU A 325 47.35 38.49 -44.01
N ALA A 326 48.47 37.95 -44.46
CA ALA A 326 49.58 38.74 -45.04
C ALA A 326 50.85 37.87 -45.20
N THR A 327 51.20 37.60 -46.42
CA THR A 327 52.38 37.99 -47.19
C THR A 327 53.78 37.69 -46.63
N ALA A 328 54.54 37.02 -47.56
CA ALA A 328 55.95 37.22 -47.97
C ALA A 328 57.05 36.68 -47.05
N GLU A 329 57.84 35.83 -47.49
CA GLU A 329 59.01 35.61 -48.31
C GLU A 329 59.39 34.13 -48.31
#